data_7f12854de5c3ac20c6e685fa6fd15bf7
#
_entry.id   7f12854de5c3ac20c6e685fa6fd15bf7
#
_cell.length_a   1.000
_cell.length_b   1.000
_cell.length_c   1.000
_cell.angle_alpha   90.00
_cell.angle_beta   90.00
_cell.angle_gamma   90.00
#
_symmetry.space_group_name_H-M   'P 1'
#
loop_
_entity.id
_entity.type
_entity.pdbx_description
1 polymer ?
#
loop_
_entity_poly.entity_id
_entity_poly.type
_entity_poly.pdbx_seq_one_letter_code
_entity_poly.pdbx_strand_id
1 'polypeptide(L)'
;MARVNFTKSEDDFLRDNIHKCYTLYDLLYLFNNRFPEHLIKYSNLQKRLAKLGLKKETHNIRKDKIPSKNSIETVIVDKYGKKARVKTENGYIQANAYFKNKYFGEQAKDKMLVHLNGNYGDFTKNNLALVSKSIYSSLMWRKWIFKDPELTKTAILTAQLLELFPDLRHNENQYYKMKRGR
;
A
#
# COMPACT_ATOMS: atom_id res chain seq x y z
N MET A 1 -24.75 -1.22 26.29
CA MET A 1 -23.39 -0.66 26.36
C MET A 1 -23.30 0.28 27.54
N ALA A 2 -22.38 0.06 28.49
CA ALA A 2 -22.21 0.93 29.64
C ALA A 2 -21.78 2.34 29.18
N ARG A 3 -22.38 3.37 29.73
CA ARG A 3 -22.08 4.77 29.46
C ARG A 3 -20.74 5.11 30.13
N VAL A 4 -19.72 5.44 29.36
CA VAL A 4 -18.44 5.87 29.91
C VAL A 4 -18.62 7.30 30.44
N ASN A 5 -18.54 7.47 31.75
CA ASN A 5 -18.61 8.78 32.40
C ASN A 5 -17.21 9.33 32.59
N PHE A 6 -16.94 10.50 32.04
CA PHE A 6 -15.66 11.20 32.19
C PHE A 6 -15.74 12.15 33.40
N THR A 7 -14.69 12.18 34.17
CA THR A 7 -14.50 13.12 35.27
C THR A 7 -14.04 14.48 34.77
N LYS A 8 -14.13 15.51 35.61
CA LYS A 8 -13.63 16.86 35.28
C LYS A 8 -12.11 16.84 35.00
N SER A 9 -11.34 16.10 35.81
CA SER A 9 -9.88 15.98 35.65
C SER A 9 -9.50 15.35 34.29
N GLU A 10 -10.27 14.37 33.83
CA GLU A 10 -10.06 13.74 32.50
C GLU A 10 -10.39 14.69 31.35
N ASP A 11 -11.42 15.50 31.52
CA ASP A 11 -11.79 16.52 30.53
C ASP A 11 -10.74 17.63 30.42
N ASP A 12 -10.22 18.10 31.56
CA ASP A 12 -9.16 19.11 31.61
C ASP A 12 -7.87 18.54 30.97
N PHE A 13 -7.53 17.28 31.27
CA PHE A 13 -6.41 16.62 30.61
C PHE A 13 -6.57 16.58 29.08
N LEU A 14 -7.76 16.27 28.58
CA LEU A 14 -8.03 16.25 27.13
C LEU A 14 -7.87 17.65 26.51
N ARG A 15 -8.34 18.70 27.17
CA ARG A 15 -8.19 20.10 26.73
C ARG A 15 -6.73 20.50 26.63
N ASP A 16 -5.94 20.18 27.64
CA ASP A 16 -4.53 20.59 27.74
C ASP A 16 -3.62 19.86 26.75
N ASN A 17 -4.00 18.65 26.32
CA ASN A 17 -3.13 17.79 25.54
C ASN A 17 -3.57 17.57 24.08
N ILE A 18 -4.79 17.96 23.70
CA ILE A 18 -5.28 17.76 22.33
C ILE A 18 -4.39 18.44 21.28
N HIS A 19 -3.86 19.62 21.60
CA HIS A 19 -3.00 20.37 20.69
C HIS A 19 -1.54 19.93 20.71
N LYS A 20 -1.12 19.20 21.77
CA LYS A 20 0.25 18.70 21.96
C LYS A 20 0.49 17.37 21.27
N CYS A 21 -0.56 16.62 21.00
CA CYS A 21 -0.49 15.30 20.38
C CYS A 21 -0.51 15.39 18.85
N TYR A 22 0.27 14.57 18.15
CA TYR A 22 0.27 14.53 16.69
C TYR A 22 -0.96 13.83 16.12
N THR A 23 -1.44 12.78 16.78
CA THR A 23 -2.64 12.04 16.37
C THR A 23 -3.60 11.86 17.54
N LEU A 24 -4.87 11.54 17.24
CA LEU A 24 -5.81 11.15 18.29
C LEU A 24 -5.45 9.80 18.95
N TYR A 25 -4.66 8.97 18.29
CA TYR A 25 -4.10 7.75 18.88
C TYR A 25 -3.04 8.05 19.93
N ASP A 26 -2.19 9.08 19.70
CA ASP A 26 -1.21 9.52 20.70
C ASP A 26 -1.92 10.09 21.93
N LEU A 27 -3.00 10.87 21.71
CA LEU A 27 -3.82 11.39 22.80
C LEU A 27 -4.49 10.26 23.59
N LEU A 28 -5.01 9.24 22.89
CA LEU A 28 -5.60 8.04 23.51
C LEU A 28 -4.55 7.28 24.35
N TYR A 29 -3.36 7.11 23.81
CA TYR A 29 -2.25 6.45 24.52
C TYR A 29 -1.87 7.21 25.78
N LEU A 30 -1.69 8.53 25.69
CA LEU A 30 -1.38 9.37 26.85
C LEU A 30 -2.49 9.36 27.88
N PHE A 31 -3.76 9.41 27.45
CA PHE A 31 -4.91 9.34 28.33
C PHE A 31 -4.94 8.02 29.10
N ASN A 32 -4.85 6.89 28.41
CA ASN A 32 -4.91 5.57 29.04
C ASN A 32 -3.72 5.31 29.96
N ASN A 33 -2.55 5.89 29.69
CA ASN A 33 -1.39 5.82 30.60
C ASN A 33 -1.59 6.70 31.86
N ARG A 34 -2.27 7.84 31.70
CA ARG A 34 -2.52 8.74 32.83
C ARG A 34 -3.65 8.26 33.74
N PHE A 35 -4.64 7.59 33.16
CA PHE A 35 -5.84 7.09 33.87
C PHE A 35 -6.01 5.58 33.63
N PRO A 36 -5.10 4.75 34.20
CA PRO A 36 -5.11 3.30 33.94
C PRO A 36 -6.35 2.60 34.50
N GLU A 37 -7.00 3.19 35.50
CA GLU A 37 -8.27 2.72 36.08
C GLU A 37 -9.48 3.00 35.17
N HIS A 38 -9.34 3.91 34.19
CA HIS A 38 -10.41 4.29 33.27
C HIS A 38 -9.95 4.19 31.82
N LEU A 39 -9.65 2.96 31.38
CA LEU A 39 -9.24 2.69 29.99
C LEU A 39 -10.40 2.94 29.02
N ILE A 40 -10.19 3.84 28.05
CA ILE A 40 -11.17 4.16 27.02
C ILE A 40 -10.74 3.65 25.65
N LYS A 41 -11.75 3.43 24.78
CA LYS A 41 -11.53 3.10 23.37
C LYS A 41 -11.49 4.38 22.53
N TYR A 42 -10.88 4.29 21.35
CA TYR A 42 -10.77 5.40 20.39
C TYR A 42 -12.14 6.06 20.10
N SER A 43 -13.19 5.27 19.91
CA SER A 43 -14.55 5.77 19.67
C SER A 43 -15.13 6.58 20.83
N ASN A 44 -14.78 6.23 22.08
CA ASN A 44 -15.22 6.97 23.27
C ASN A 44 -14.48 8.30 23.37
N LEU A 45 -13.16 8.31 23.07
CA LEU A 45 -12.37 9.53 22.99
C LEU A 45 -12.97 10.50 21.96
N GLN A 46 -13.24 10.03 20.72
CA GLN A 46 -13.82 10.86 19.67
C GLN A 46 -15.19 11.49 20.09
N LYS A 47 -16.07 10.68 20.67
CA LYS A 47 -17.36 11.14 21.16
C LYS A 47 -17.21 12.18 22.28
N ARG A 48 -16.23 11.98 23.19
CA ARG A 48 -15.97 12.93 24.27
C ARG A 48 -15.44 14.25 23.74
N LEU A 49 -14.46 14.22 22.86
CA LEU A 49 -13.89 15.42 22.23
C LEU A 49 -14.97 16.22 21.50
N ALA A 50 -15.86 15.55 20.75
CA ALA A 50 -17.00 16.19 20.09
C ALA A 50 -17.94 16.88 21.11
N LYS A 51 -18.24 16.21 22.23
CA LYS A 51 -19.07 16.77 23.30
C LYS A 51 -18.43 17.98 23.98
N LEU A 52 -17.10 18.00 24.10
CA LEU A 52 -16.34 19.13 24.66
C LEU A 52 -16.12 20.27 23.65
N GLY A 53 -16.60 20.14 22.41
CA GLY A 53 -16.35 21.08 21.32
C GLY A 53 -14.90 21.14 20.88
N LEU A 54 -14.10 20.16 21.30
CA LEU A 54 -12.68 20.08 20.99
C LEU A 54 -12.54 19.41 19.62
N LYS A 55 -12.29 20.22 18.62
CA LYS A 55 -11.83 19.73 17.31
C LYS A 55 -10.32 19.73 17.36
N LYS A 56 -9.71 18.56 17.15
CA LYS A 56 -8.32 18.57 16.74
C LYS A 56 -8.31 19.34 15.42
N GLU A 57 -7.75 20.54 15.44
CA GLU A 57 -7.39 21.15 14.18
C GLU A 57 -6.55 20.11 13.46
N THR A 58 -7.06 19.57 12.38
CA THR A 58 -6.24 18.85 11.42
C THR A 58 -5.33 19.93 10.82
N HIS A 59 -4.36 20.38 11.65
CA HIS A 59 -3.22 21.01 11.07
C HIS A 59 -2.80 20.04 9.99
N ASN A 60 -2.70 20.55 8.79
CA ASN A 60 -1.98 19.91 7.72
C ASN A 60 -0.49 19.76 8.12
N ILE A 61 -0.26 19.23 9.34
CA ILE A 61 1.03 18.78 9.90
C ILE A 61 1.62 17.67 9.02
N ARG A 62 0.88 17.21 8.00
CA ARG A 62 1.48 16.47 6.87
C ARG A 62 2.59 17.24 6.18
N LYS A 63 2.78 18.52 6.46
CA LYS A 63 3.85 19.33 5.88
C LYS A 63 5.06 19.51 6.80
N ASP A 64 4.89 19.44 8.10
CA ASP A 64 6.04 19.45 9.00
C ASP A 64 6.42 17.99 9.23
N LYS A 65 7.33 17.55 8.39
CA LYS A 65 7.90 16.22 8.30
C LYS A 65 8.38 15.79 9.69
N ILE A 66 7.59 14.97 10.39
CA ILE A 66 8.20 14.03 11.33
C ILE A 66 9.21 13.26 10.47
N PRO A 67 10.52 13.34 10.73
CA PRO A 67 11.47 12.55 9.98
C PRO A 67 11.04 11.10 10.19
N SER A 68 10.42 10.50 9.17
CA SER A 68 10.08 9.10 9.24
C SER A 68 11.38 8.38 9.55
N LYS A 69 11.37 7.44 10.50
CA LYS A 69 12.54 6.63 10.86
C LYS A 69 13.14 5.87 9.68
N ASN A 70 12.39 5.79 8.58
CA ASN A 70 12.81 5.10 7.38
C ASN A 70 13.71 6.00 6.54
N SER A 71 14.81 5.48 6.07
CA SER A 71 15.70 6.13 5.09
C SER A 71 14.96 6.39 3.77
N ILE A 72 15.48 7.32 2.96
CA ILE A 72 15.04 7.51 1.57
C ILE A 72 15.18 6.17 0.82
N GLU A 73 14.23 5.90 -0.10
CA GLU A 73 14.10 4.64 -0.84
C GLU A 73 13.69 3.41 -0.01
N THR A 74 13.35 3.56 1.26
CA THR A 74 12.73 2.46 2.00
C THR A 74 11.37 2.12 1.38
N VAL A 75 11.22 0.85 0.99
CA VAL A 75 9.97 0.32 0.45
C VAL A 75 9.12 -0.24 1.59
N ILE A 76 7.86 0.19 1.64
CA ILE A 76 6.85 -0.33 2.56
C ILE A 76 5.79 -1.03 1.73
N VAL A 77 5.56 -2.30 2.04
CA VAL A 77 4.52 -3.11 1.40
C VAL A 77 3.31 -3.19 2.32
N ASP A 78 2.11 -3.16 1.76
CA ASP A 78 0.89 -3.33 2.54
C ASP A 78 0.79 -4.76 3.12
N LYS A 79 -0.11 -4.93 4.09
CA LYS A 79 -0.29 -6.23 4.79
C LYS A 79 -0.71 -7.38 3.85
N TYR A 80 -1.17 -7.08 2.65
CA TYR A 80 -1.57 -8.06 1.64
C TYR A 80 -0.50 -8.31 0.59
N GLY A 81 0.66 -7.64 0.67
CA GLY A 81 1.75 -7.79 -0.28
C GLY A 81 1.46 -7.24 -1.69
N LYS A 82 0.37 -6.46 -1.87
CA LYS A 82 -0.11 -6.04 -3.19
C LYS A 82 0.22 -4.59 -3.56
N LYS A 83 0.42 -3.74 -2.58
CA LYS A 83 0.71 -2.32 -2.79
C LYS A 83 2.00 -1.96 -2.08
N ALA A 84 2.97 -1.48 -2.84
CA ALA A 84 4.23 -1.00 -2.32
C ALA A 84 4.33 0.52 -2.47
N ARG A 85 4.86 1.18 -1.45
CA ARG A 85 5.19 2.60 -1.45
C ARG A 85 6.65 2.78 -1.13
N VAL A 86 7.28 3.76 -1.75
CA VAL A 86 8.67 4.11 -1.48
C VAL A 86 8.74 5.49 -0.83
N LYS A 87 9.63 5.63 0.14
CA LYS A 87 9.89 6.90 0.77
C LYS A 87 10.79 7.75 -0.11
N THR A 88 10.35 8.98 -0.41
CA THR A 88 11.13 10.02 -1.07
C THR A 88 11.30 11.23 -0.13
N GLU A 89 12.08 12.20 -0.53
CA GLU A 89 12.22 13.47 0.21
C GLU A 89 10.87 14.18 0.41
N ASN A 90 9.96 14.04 -0.56
CA ASN A 90 8.63 14.68 -0.55
C ASN A 90 7.52 13.81 0.08
N GLY A 91 7.87 12.65 0.67
CA GLY A 91 6.93 11.73 1.29
C GLY A 91 6.86 10.37 0.61
N TYR A 92 5.74 9.65 0.78
CA TYR A 92 5.57 8.32 0.21
C TYR A 92 4.83 8.39 -1.12
N ILE A 93 5.41 7.78 -2.15
CA ILE A 93 4.80 7.62 -3.48
C ILE A 93 4.66 6.14 -3.85
N GLN A 94 3.94 5.84 -4.92
CA GLN A 94 3.82 4.45 -5.41
C GLN A 94 5.17 3.93 -5.87
N ALA A 95 5.63 2.82 -5.30
CA ALA A 95 6.95 2.26 -5.58
C ALA A 95 7.09 1.83 -7.05
N ASN A 96 6.06 1.22 -7.65
CA ASN A 96 6.07 0.85 -9.07
C ASN A 96 6.35 2.04 -9.99
N ALA A 97 5.70 3.18 -9.76
CA ALA A 97 5.89 4.38 -10.58
C ALA A 97 7.32 4.94 -10.40
N TYR A 98 7.78 4.99 -9.15
CA TYR A 98 9.11 5.48 -8.81
C TYR A 98 10.22 4.65 -9.45
N PHE A 99 10.26 3.33 -9.19
CA PHE A 99 11.32 2.47 -9.69
C PHE A 99 11.25 2.25 -11.21
N LYS A 100 10.05 2.25 -11.77
CA LYS A 100 9.83 2.23 -13.21
C LYS A 100 10.52 3.43 -13.87
N ASN A 101 10.31 4.63 -13.33
CA ASN A 101 10.94 5.85 -13.85
C ASN A 101 12.45 5.85 -13.59
N LYS A 102 12.87 5.47 -12.37
CA LYS A 102 14.29 5.44 -11.95
C LYS A 102 15.15 4.54 -12.82
N TYR A 103 14.66 3.34 -13.17
CA TYR A 103 15.47 2.34 -13.89
C TYR A 103 15.30 2.35 -15.39
N PHE A 104 14.16 2.82 -15.89
CA PHE A 104 13.80 2.69 -17.28
C PHE A 104 13.46 4.03 -17.97
N GLY A 105 13.24 5.10 -17.22
CA GLY A 105 12.99 6.44 -17.75
C GLY A 105 11.93 6.46 -18.86
N GLU A 106 12.25 7.08 -19.98
CA GLU A 106 11.35 7.19 -21.14
C GLU A 106 10.93 5.85 -21.75
N GLN A 107 11.76 4.81 -21.65
CA GLN A 107 11.42 3.47 -22.13
C GLN A 107 10.23 2.87 -21.40
N ALA A 108 9.92 3.39 -20.22
CA ALA A 108 8.82 2.94 -19.39
C ALA A 108 7.45 3.52 -19.80
N LYS A 109 7.43 4.52 -20.70
CA LYS A 109 6.19 5.13 -21.17
C LYS A 109 5.27 4.04 -21.73
N ASP A 110 4.00 4.07 -21.32
CA ASP A 110 2.95 3.12 -21.73
C ASP A 110 3.19 1.63 -21.45
N LYS A 111 4.27 1.28 -20.76
CA LYS A 111 4.58 -0.09 -20.36
C LYS A 111 4.20 -0.36 -18.89
N MET A 112 4.06 -1.62 -18.56
CA MET A 112 3.77 -2.10 -17.20
C MET A 112 5.03 -2.73 -16.59
N LEU A 113 5.21 -2.53 -15.28
CA LEU A 113 6.30 -3.13 -14.52
C LEU A 113 5.87 -4.51 -13.99
N VAL A 114 6.69 -5.53 -14.22
CA VAL A 114 6.50 -6.90 -13.72
C VAL A 114 7.63 -7.23 -12.76
N HIS A 115 7.29 -7.81 -11.60
CA HIS A 115 8.25 -8.40 -10.67
C HIS A 115 8.46 -9.86 -11.07
N LEU A 116 9.69 -10.20 -11.49
CA LEU A 116 10.00 -11.51 -12.06
C LEU A 116 9.85 -12.66 -11.06
N ASN A 117 10.13 -12.42 -9.77
CA ASN A 117 9.97 -13.39 -8.69
C ASN A 117 8.59 -13.36 -7.99
N GLY A 118 7.65 -12.58 -8.51
CA GLY A 118 6.31 -12.41 -7.93
C GLY A 118 6.28 -11.68 -6.58
N ASN A 119 7.41 -11.19 -6.07
CA ASN A 119 7.47 -10.40 -4.83
C ASN A 119 7.34 -8.92 -5.15
N TYR A 120 6.18 -8.33 -4.87
CA TYR A 120 5.88 -6.91 -5.11
C TYR A 120 6.65 -5.93 -4.20
N GLY A 121 7.41 -6.44 -3.24
CA GLY A 121 8.30 -5.64 -2.39
C GLY A 121 9.75 -5.59 -2.87
N ASP A 122 10.11 -6.42 -3.84
CA ASP A 122 11.47 -6.52 -4.37
C ASP A 122 11.64 -5.68 -5.63
N PHE A 123 12.19 -4.49 -5.46
CA PHE A 123 12.47 -3.52 -6.52
C PHE A 123 13.93 -3.53 -6.99
N THR A 124 14.65 -4.63 -6.80
CA THR A 124 15.98 -4.78 -7.42
C THR A 124 15.86 -4.76 -8.94
N LYS A 125 16.75 -4.04 -9.62
CA LYS A 125 16.68 -3.84 -11.08
C LYS A 125 16.60 -5.17 -11.85
N ASN A 126 17.34 -6.18 -11.42
CA ASN A 126 17.39 -7.50 -12.06
C ASN A 126 16.08 -8.31 -11.88
N ASN A 127 15.25 -7.94 -10.89
CA ASN A 127 13.94 -8.56 -10.66
C ASN A 127 12.80 -7.86 -11.41
N LEU A 128 13.10 -6.81 -12.19
CA LEU A 128 12.08 -5.99 -12.83
C LEU A 128 12.16 -6.11 -14.35
N ALA A 129 11.00 -6.26 -14.98
CA ALA A 129 10.86 -6.24 -16.44
C ALA A 129 9.75 -5.29 -16.86
N LEU A 130 9.92 -4.65 -18.04
CA LEU A 130 8.89 -3.84 -18.68
C LEU A 130 8.19 -4.65 -19.77
N VAL A 131 6.87 -4.68 -19.72
CA VAL A 131 6.03 -5.35 -20.72
C VAL A 131 4.92 -4.42 -21.22
N SER A 132 4.32 -4.72 -22.38
CA SER A 132 3.12 -4.03 -22.84
C SER A 132 1.93 -4.29 -21.91
N LYS A 133 0.91 -3.43 -21.94
CA LYS A 133 -0.34 -3.64 -21.19
C LYS A 133 -1.02 -4.96 -21.55
N SER A 134 -0.96 -5.36 -22.83
CA SER A 134 -1.53 -6.60 -23.30
C SER A 134 -0.84 -7.82 -22.71
N ILE A 135 0.52 -7.85 -22.77
CA ILE A 135 1.32 -8.92 -22.14
C ILE A 135 1.07 -8.99 -20.66
N TYR A 136 1.08 -7.84 -19.95
CA TYR A 136 0.80 -7.78 -18.52
C TYR A 136 -0.57 -8.41 -18.19
N SER A 137 -1.62 -8.04 -18.93
CA SER A 137 -2.97 -8.59 -18.75
C SER A 137 -2.98 -10.10 -18.98
N SER A 138 -2.27 -10.57 -20.00
CA SER A 138 -2.12 -12.00 -20.32
C SER A 138 -1.45 -12.77 -19.16
N LEU A 139 -0.35 -12.26 -18.62
CA LEU A 139 0.35 -12.86 -17.49
C LEU A 139 -0.54 -12.94 -16.23
N MET A 140 -1.27 -11.85 -15.93
CA MET A 140 -2.14 -11.80 -14.76
C MET A 140 -3.33 -12.77 -14.89
N TRP A 141 -3.96 -12.81 -16.07
CA TRP A 141 -5.10 -13.70 -16.32
C TRP A 141 -4.72 -15.18 -16.27
N ARG A 142 -3.55 -15.54 -16.80
CA ARG A 142 -3.02 -16.91 -16.80
C ARG A 142 -2.31 -17.29 -15.50
N LYS A 143 -2.10 -16.34 -14.58
CA LYS A 143 -1.31 -16.50 -13.37
C LYS A 143 0.14 -16.95 -13.67
N TRP A 144 0.74 -16.37 -14.68
CA TRP A 144 2.08 -16.69 -15.18
C TRP A 144 3.18 -15.84 -14.55
N ILE A 145 2.99 -15.39 -13.33
CA ILE A 145 4.02 -14.77 -12.50
C ILE A 145 4.36 -15.77 -11.40
N PHE A 146 5.57 -16.28 -11.46
CA PHE A 146 6.06 -17.35 -10.61
C PHE A 146 7.01 -16.81 -9.53
N LYS A 147 7.33 -17.64 -8.53
CA LYS A 147 8.39 -17.33 -7.57
C LYS A 147 9.79 -17.44 -8.20
N ASP A 148 9.93 -18.27 -9.22
CA ASP A 148 11.14 -18.40 -10.01
C ASP A 148 11.16 -17.34 -11.12
N PRO A 149 12.16 -16.42 -11.12
CA PRO A 149 12.27 -15.39 -12.14
C PRO A 149 12.43 -15.92 -13.57
N GLU A 150 13.11 -17.05 -13.76
CA GLU A 150 13.33 -17.62 -15.09
C GLU A 150 12.03 -18.17 -15.70
N LEU A 151 11.19 -18.78 -14.88
CA LEU A 151 9.85 -19.20 -15.33
C LEU A 151 9.00 -18.00 -15.72
N THR A 152 9.06 -16.89 -14.96
CA THR A 152 8.33 -15.67 -15.31
C THR A 152 8.87 -15.03 -16.60
N LYS A 153 10.18 -15.03 -16.82
CA LYS A 153 10.78 -14.57 -18.09
C LYS A 153 10.31 -15.42 -19.27
N THR A 154 10.32 -16.74 -19.12
CA THR A 154 9.82 -17.66 -20.14
C THR A 154 8.34 -17.40 -20.44
N ALA A 155 7.51 -17.14 -19.40
CA ALA A 155 6.10 -16.79 -19.57
C ALA A 155 5.92 -15.45 -20.31
N ILE A 156 6.76 -14.46 -20.06
CA ILE A 156 6.77 -13.19 -20.80
C ILE A 156 7.05 -13.44 -22.29
N LEU A 157 8.09 -14.22 -22.61
CA LEU A 157 8.42 -14.55 -23.98
C LEU A 157 7.30 -15.34 -24.66
N THR A 158 6.69 -16.28 -23.96
CA THR A 158 5.52 -17.02 -24.46
C THR A 158 4.33 -16.08 -24.76
N ALA A 159 4.06 -15.13 -23.85
CA ALA A 159 3.00 -14.14 -24.05
C ALA A 159 3.28 -13.22 -25.26
N GLN A 160 4.55 -12.87 -25.49
CA GLN A 160 4.99 -12.10 -26.65
C GLN A 160 4.77 -12.90 -27.96
N LEU A 161 5.16 -14.18 -27.97
CA LEU A 161 4.92 -15.06 -29.12
C LEU A 161 3.42 -15.19 -29.44
N LEU A 162 2.58 -15.33 -28.42
CA LEU A 162 1.13 -15.38 -28.61
C LEU A 162 0.52 -14.05 -29.12
N GLU A 163 1.19 -12.92 -28.93
CA GLU A 163 0.81 -11.65 -29.56
C GLU A 163 1.15 -11.63 -31.07
N LEU A 164 2.31 -12.17 -31.42
CA LEU A 164 2.77 -12.23 -32.80
C LEU A 164 1.99 -13.26 -33.64
N PHE A 165 1.50 -14.30 -33.01
CA PHE A 165 0.77 -15.41 -33.68
C PHE A 165 -0.65 -15.56 -33.09
N PRO A 166 -1.63 -14.74 -33.54
CA PRO A 166 -2.99 -14.75 -33.01
C PRO A 166 -3.71 -16.11 -33.15
N ASP A 167 -3.35 -16.90 -34.15
CA ASP A 167 -3.97 -18.22 -34.42
C ASP A 167 -3.64 -19.21 -33.28
N LEU A 168 -2.46 -19.10 -32.65
CA LEU A 168 -2.11 -19.91 -31.50
C LEU A 168 -2.99 -19.59 -30.28
N ARG A 169 -3.45 -18.35 -30.16
CA ARG A 169 -4.40 -17.93 -29.11
C ARG A 169 -5.76 -18.59 -29.27
N HIS A 170 -6.21 -18.79 -30.51
CA HIS A 170 -7.53 -19.34 -30.77
C HIS A 170 -7.64 -20.78 -30.27
N ASN A 171 -6.61 -21.58 -30.53
CA ASN A 171 -6.53 -22.97 -30.08
C ASN A 171 -6.49 -23.09 -28.55
N GLU A 172 -5.78 -22.18 -27.86
CA GLU A 172 -5.71 -22.13 -26.40
C GLU A 172 -7.08 -21.80 -25.77
N ASN A 173 -7.81 -20.85 -26.35
CA ASN A 173 -9.15 -20.48 -25.91
C ASN A 173 -10.18 -21.62 -26.09
N GLN A 174 -10.07 -22.42 -27.14
CA GLN A 174 -10.90 -23.61 -27.33
C GLN A 174 -10.58 -24.67 -26.27
N TYR A 175 -9.31 -24.91 -25.95
CA TYR A 175 -8.90 -25.85 -24.91
C TYR A 175 -9.48 -25.48 -23.53
N TYR A 176 -9.42 -24.20 -23.14
CA TYR A 176 -9.98 -23.73 -21.87
C TYR A 176 -11.51 -23.76 -21.85
N LYS A 177 -12.19 -23.54 -22.97
CA LYS A 177 -13.66 -23.70 -23.09
C LYS A 177 -14.07 -25.16 -22.87
N MET A 178 -13.37 -26.11 -23.49
CA MET A 178 -13.63 -27.55 -23.29
C MET A 178 -13.42 -27.98 -21.81
N LYS A 179 -12.41 -27.41 -21.14
CA LYS A 179 -12.10 -27.77 -19.73
C LYS A 179 -13.11 -27.20 -18.73
N ARG A 180 -13.81 -26.11 -19.08
CA ARG A 180 -14.86 -25.48 -18.24
C ARG A 180 -16.24 -26.06 -18.46
N GLY A 181 -16.46 -26.81 -19.53
CA GLY A 181 -17.72 -27.45 -19.86
C GLY A 181 -17.88 -28.87 -19.31
N ARG A 182 -16.97 -29.29 -18.36
CA ARG A 182 -17.06 -30.54 -17.63
C ARG A 182 -17.31 -30.23 -16.13
#